data_b673d750140d16133dd409e13886127c
#
_entry.id   b673d750140d16133dd409e13886127c
#
_cell.length_a   1.000
_cell.length_b   1.000
_cell.length_c   1.000
_cell.angle_alpha   90.00
_cell.angle_beta   90.00
_cell.angle_gamma   90.00
#
_symmetry.space_group_name_H-M   'P 1'
#
loop_
_entity.id
_entity.type
_entity.pdbx_description
1 polymer ?
#
loop_
_entity_poly.entity_id
_entity_poly.type
_entity_poly.pdbx_seq_one_letter_code
_entity_poly.pdbx_strand_id
1 'polypeptide(L)'
;MVQDDMSGQDATLLLGLAGLAVEQVELDGEGTRVVHVVTGDEAAAGCPSCGVLSTSVKGHAVTRPRDVPYGPDPVHLVWHKRRWRCMEAACPRGSFTESLPTVPARARVTTRLRTECGAGIATRFSCVKAGAEHYGLSWPIAHAAFVERTWFTLRRF
;
A
#
# COMPACT_ATOMS: atom_id res chain seq x y z
N MET A 1 7.84 -32.06 -11.15
CA MET A 1 7.00 -31.45 -10.12
C MET A 1 7.22 -29.93 -10.18
N VAL A 2 6.44 -29.26 -10.99
CA VAL A 2 6.48 -27.80 -11.23
C VAL A 2 5.19 -27.24 -10.66
N GLN A 3 5.17 -26.91 -9.37
CA GLN A 3 3.93 -26.45 -8.71
C GLN A 3 4.07 -25.15 -7.90
N ASP A 4 5.26 -24.53 -7.81
CA ASP A 4 5.43 -23.38 -6.90
C ASP A 4 5.49 -22.01 -7.54
N ASP A 5 5.69 -21.88 -8.84
CA ASP A 5 5.81 -20.56 -9.49
C ASP A 5 4.45 -19.95 -9.91
N MET A 6 3.45 -20.78 -10.14
CA MET A 6 2.12 -20.29 -10.51
C MET A 6 1.34 -19.69 -9.33
N SER A 7 1.60 -20.13 -8.10
CA SER A 7 0.83 -19.67 -6.94
C SER A 7 1.09 -18.19 -6.58
N GLY A 8 2.33 -17.70 -6.76
CA GLY A 8 2.69 -16.30 -6.49
C GLY A 8 2.09 -15.33 -7.51
N GLN A 9 2.07 -15.70 -8.77
CA GLN A 9 1.46 -14.90 -9.84
C GLN A 9 -0.06 -14.82 -9.68
N ASP A 10 -0.71 -15.93 -9.37
CA ASP A 10 -2.16 -15.97 -9.13
C ASP A 10 -2.54 -15.14 -7.90
N ALA A 11 -1.76 -15.22 -6.82
CA ALA A 11 -1.95 -14.41 -5.63
C ALA A 11 -1.73 -12.90 -5.91
N THR A 12 -0.77 -12.55 -6.77
CA THR A 12 -0.53 -11.17 -7.21
C THR A 12 -1.71 -10.61 -7.99
N LEU A 13 -2.24 -11.39 -8.94
CA LEU A 13 -3.44 -11.01 -9.69
C LEU A 13 -4.65 -10.88 -8.78
N LEU A 14 -4.82 -11.79 -7.84
CA LEU A 14 -5.93 -11.77 -6.88
C LEU A 14 -5.84 -10.56 -5.93
N LEU A 15 -4.65 -10.23 -5.44
CA LEU A 15 -4.41 -9.06 -4.61
C LEU A 15 -4.74 -7.76 -5.37
N GLY A 16 -4.37 -7.67 -6.65
CA GLY A 16 -4.72 -6.56 -7.53
C GLY A 16 -4.17 -5.20 -7.09
N LEU A 17 -3.04 -5.15 -6.40
CA LEU A 17 -2.33 -3.92 -6.05
C LEU A 17 -1.23 -3.64 -7.07
N ALA A 18 -1.46 -2.63 -7.90
CA ALA A 18 -0.50 -2.23 -8.93
C ALA A 18 0.88 -1.91 -8.31
N GLY A 19 1.92 -2.47 -8.93
CA GLY A 19 3.31 -2.28 -8.52
C GLY A 19 3.79 -3.20 -7.39
N LEU A 20 2.93 -4.06 -6.82
CA LEU A 20 3.30 -5.07 -5.84
C LEU A 20 3.16 -6.49 -6.40
N ALA A 21 4.12 -7.33 -6.07
CA ALA A 21 4.09 -8.76 -6.37
C ALA A 21 4.03 -9.56 -5.05
N VAL A 22 3.17 -10.58 -4.99
CA VAL A 22 3.03 -11.45 -3.83
C VAL A 22 4.11 -12.52 -3.86
N GLU A 23 4.85 -12.65 -2.76
CA GLU A 23 5.82 -13.73 -2.57
C GLU A 23 5.24 -14.87 -1.74
N GLN A 24 4.48 -14.53 -0.69
CA GLN A 24 3.93 -15.52 0.24
C GLN A 24 2.63 -15.01 0.86
N VAL A 25 1.72 -15.92 1.14
CA VAL A 25 0.51 -15.66 1.93
C VAL A 25 0.45 -16.65 3.07
N GLU A 26 0.21 -16.16 4.28
CA GLU A 26 0.09 -16.99 5.48
C GLU A 26 -1.08 -16.52 6.36
N LEU A 27 -1.51 -17.37 7.26
CA LEU A 27 -2.42 -17.01 8.36
C LEU A 27 -1.59 -16.87 9.63
N ASP A 28 -1.77 -15.77 10.34
CA ASP A 28 -1.17 -15.61 11.66
C ASP A 28 -1.91 -16.43 12.73
N GLY A 29 -1.43 -16.40 13.97
CA GLY A 29 -2.03 -17.14 15.08
C GLY A 29 -3.47 -16.73 15.42
N GLU A 30 -3.95 -15.62 14.90
CA GLU A 30 -5.31 -15.10 15.08
C GLU A 30 -6.20 -15.32 13.84
N GLY A 31 -5.67 -15.98 12.80
CA GLY A 31 -6.37 -16.24 11.55
C GLY A 31 -6.40 -15.06 10.59
N THR A 32 -5.61 -14.02 10.83
CA THR A 32 -5.47 -12.87 9.91
C THR A 32 -4.60 -13.24 8.73
N ARG A 33 -5.00 -12.86 7.53
CA ARG A 33 -4.18 -13.04 6.33
C ARG A 33 -3.03 -12.04 6.31
N VAL A 34 -1.82 -12.57 6.31
CA VAL A 34 -0.58 -11.82 6.15
C VAL A 34 -0.02 -12.09 4.77
N VAL A 35 0.11 -11.04 3.97
CA VAL A 35 0.56 -11.12 2.58
C VAL A 35 1.92 -10.45 2.46
N HIS A 36 2.95 -11.25 2.21
CA HIS A 36 4.31 -10.77 1.95
C HIS A 36 4.42 -10.33 0.49
N VAL A 37 4.81 -9.08 0.30
CA VAL A 37 4.91 -8.47 -1.03
C VAL A 37 6.25 -7.79 -1.23
N VAL A 38 6.68 -7.76 -2.47
CA VAL A 38 7.84 -7.00 -2.96
C VAL A 38 7.39 -6.00 -4.02
N THR A 39 8.24 -5.04 -4.33
CA THR A 39 7.99 -4.10 -5.42
C THR A 39 8.27 -4.78 -6.76
N GLY A 40 7.24 -4.87 -7.60
CA GLY A 40 7.31 -5.37 -8.97
C GLY A 40 7.40 -4.28 -10.03
N ASP A 41 7.33 -3.01 -9.65
CA ASP A 41 7.43 -1.86 -10.56
C ASP A 41 8.85 -1.31 -10.56
N GLU A 42 9.54 -1.41 -11.69
CA GLU A 42 10.91 -0.90 -11.86
C GLU A 42 11.00 0.62 -11.70
N ALA A 43 9.93 1.35 -11.98
CA ALA A 43 9.88 2.80 -11.80
C ALA A 43 10.05 3.23 -10.32
N ALA A 44 9.81 2.34 -9.37
CA ALA A 44 10.03 2.58 -7.95
C ALA A 44 11.52 2.74 -7.57
N ALA A 45 12.45 2.38 -8.46
CA ALA A 45 13.88 2.66 -8.33
C ALA A 45 14.25 4.10 -8.75
N GLY A 46 13.29 4.91 -9.20
CA GLY A 46 13.47 6.32 -9.55
C GLY A 46 13.58 7.21 -8.32
N CYS A 47 14.58 8.07 -8.29
CA CYS A 47 14.73 9.04 -7.21
C CYS A 47 13.55 10.03 -7.23
N PRO A 48 12.81 10.19 -6.13
CA PRO A 48 11.64 11.08 -6.10
C PRO A 48 12.00 12.57 -6.20
N SER A 49 13.28 12.94 -6.11
CA SER A 49 13.74 14.32 -6.23
C SER A 49 14.27 14.68 -7.62
N CYS A 50 15.04 13.78 -8.27
CA CYS A 50 15.63 14.04 -9.59
C CYS A 50 15.15 13.11 -10.70
N GLY A 51 14.39 12.05 -10.38
CA GLY A 51 13.83 11.10 -11.34
C GLY A 51 14.83 10.07 -11.89
N VAL A 52 16.11 10.17 -11.57
CA VAL A 52 17.14 9.24 -12.07
C VAL A 52 16.92 7.85 -11.47
N LEU A 53 16.88 6.83 -12.33
CA LEU A 53 16.76 5.44 -11.93
C LEU A 53 18.05 4.95 -11.26
N SER A 54 17.91 4.36 -10.09
CA SER A 54 19.06 3.79 -9.36
C SER A 54 19.25 2.32 -9.70
N THR A 55 20.51 1.92 -9.76
CA THR A 55 20.97 0.52 -9.85
C THR A 55 21.69 0.07 -8.58
N SER A 56 21.86 0.97 -7.59
CA SER A 56 22.61 0.72 -6.36
C SER A 56 21.70 0.58 -5.15
N VAL A 57 21.53 -0.64 -4.67
CA VAL A 57 20.79 -0.93 -3.43
C VAL A 57 21.66 -0.54 -2.24
N LYS A 58 21.12 0.31 -1.36
CA LYS A 58 21.75 0.71 -0.08
C LYS A 58 21.38 -0.21 1.07
N GLY A 59 20.22 -0.82 1.03
CA GLY A 59 19.69 -1.66 2.09
C GLY A 59 18.21 -2.00 1.87
N HIS A 60 17.60 -2.54 2.91
CA HIS A 60 16.21 -2.98 2.88
C HIS A 60 15.40 -2.34 4.02
N ALA A 61 14.11 -2.28 3.86
CA ALA A 61 13.16 -1.84 4.87
C ALA A 61 11.88 -2.68 4.78
N VAL A 62 11.21 -2.87 5.88
CA VAL A 62 9.90 -3.56 5.93
C VAL A 62 8.86 -2.59 6.45
N THR A 63 7.73 -2.50 5.75
CA THR A 63 6.56 -1.75 6.20
C THR A 63 5.33 -2.63 6.18
N ARG A 64 4.34 -2.31 7.02
CA ARG A 64 3.12 -3.10 7.19
C ARG A 64 1.87 -2.25 6.97
N PRO A 65 1.62 -1.80 5.73
CA PRO A 65 0.39 -1.08 5.43
C PRO A 65 -0.81 -2.03 5.51
N ARG A 66 -1.94 -1.52 5.98
CA ARG A 66 -3.21 -2.24 5.96
C ARG A 66 -3.87 -2.08 4.60
N ASP A 67 -4.58 -3.12 4.17
CA ASP A 67 -5.33 -3.14 2.92
C ASP A 67 -6.81 -3.44 3.17
N VAL A 68 -7.61 -3.36 2.12
CA VAL A 68 -9.03 -3.75 2.16
C VAL A 68 -9.16 -5.19 2.66
N PRO A 69 -10.18 -5.47 3.48
CA PRO A 69 -10.40 -6.83 3.97
C PRO A 69 -10.77 -7.76 2.82
N TYR A 70 -10.45 -9.03 2.96
CA TYR A 70 -10.89 -10.09 2.06
C TYR A 70 -12.10 -10.80 2.69
N GLY A 71 -13.29 -10.47 2.22
CA GLY A 71 -14.51 -10.88 2.89
C GLY A 71 -14.60 -10.24 4.30
N PRO A 72 -14.92 -11.01 5.35
CA PRO A 72 -14.98 -10.50 6.72
C PRO A 72 -13.60 -10.34 7.38
N ASP A 73 -12.55 -10.88 6.77
CA ASP A 73 -11.24 -11.01 7.39
C ASP A 73 -10.30 -9.86 7.01
N PRO A 74 -9.57 -9.27 7.96
CA PRO A 74 -8.58 -8.26 7.67
C PRO A 74 -7.40 -8.83 6.86
N VAL A 75 -6.77 -7.96 6.06
CA VAL A 75 -5.57 -8.28 5.30
C VAL A 75 -4.44 -7.35 5.74
N HIS A 76 -3.35 -7.93 6.18
CA HIS A 76 -2.13 -7.21 6.53
C HIS A 76 -1.05 -7.47 5.48
N LEU A 77 -0.51 -6.41 4.90
CA LEU A 77 0.62 -6.51 4.00
C LEU A 77 1.92 -6.43 4.80
N VAL A 78 2.90 -7.23 4.40
CA VAL A 78 4.30 -7.11 4.84
C VAL A 78 5.10 -6.78 3.59
N TRP A 79 5.39 -5.52 3.40
CA TRP A 79 6.07 -5.04 2.20
C TRP A 79 7.57 -4.95 2.43
N HIS A 80 8.32 -5.80 1.73
CA HIS A 80 9.78 -5.85 1.70
C HIS A 80 10.29 -4.88 0.63
N LYS A 81 10.79 -3.74 1.07
CA LYS A 81 11.26 -2.64 0.22
C LYS A 81 12.77 -2.63 0.07
N ARG A 82 13.23 -2.15 -1.07
CA ARG A 82 14.62 -1.75 -1.25
C ARG A 82 14.81 -0.28 -0.90
N ARG A 83 15.97 0.03 -0.34
CA ARG A 83 16.47 1.40 -0.23
C ARG A 83 17.57 1.58 -1.27
N TRP A 84 17.47 2.67 -2.01
CA TRP A 84 18.36 2.96 -3.13
C TRP A 84 19.29 4.12 -2.81
N ARG A 85 20.49 4.13 -3.43
CA ARG A 85 21.32 5.33 -3.51
C ARG A 85 20.90 6.15 -4.72
N CYS A 86 20.76 7.46 -4.56
CA CYS A 86 20.58 8.32 -5.72
C CYS A 86 21.88 8.32 -6.54
N MET A 87 21.75 8.09 -7.84
CA MET A 87 22.89 7.99 -8.76
C MET A 87 23.32 9.37 -9.31
N GLU A 88 22.54 10.42 -9.07
CA GLU A 88 22.83 11.79 -9.49
C GLU A 88 23.64 12.51 -8.42
N ALA A 89 24.91 12.84 -8.74
CA ALA A 89 25.81 13.47 -7.77
C ALA A 89 25.35 14.87 -7.32
N ALA A 90 24.64 15.60 -8.19
CA ALA A 90 24.09 16.92 -7.88
C ALA A 90 22.78 16.88 -7.07
N CYS A 91 22.19 15.70 -6.90
CA CYS A 91 20.96 15.56 -6.15
C CYS A 91 21.22 15.54 -4.64
N PRO A 92 20.60 16.42 -3.85
CA PRO A 92 20.85 16.49 -2.40
C PRO A 92 20.23 15.31 -1.62
N ARG A 93 19.40 14.49 -2.27
CA ARG A 93 18.67 13.42 -1.58
C ARG A 93 19.56 12.28 -1.09
N GLY A 94 20.59 11.93 -1.81
CA GLY A 94 21.55 10.88 -1.47
C GLY A 94 20.98 9.45 -1.44
N SER A 95 19.83 9.21 -0.83
CA SER A 95 19.16 7.89 -0.81
C SER A 95 17.64 8.03 -0.61
N PHE A 96 16.91 6.99 -1.03
CA PHE A 96 15.45 6.92 -0.91
C PHE A 96 14.97 5.48 -0.74
N THR A 97 13.77 5.31 -0.22
CA THR A 97 13.11 4.00 -0.09
C THR A 97 11.97 3.93 -1.11
N GLU A 98 11.75 2.76 -1.67
CA GLU A 98 10.65 2.52 -2.61
C GLU A 98 9.33 3.02 -2.07
N SER A 99 8.55 3.64 -2.94
CA SER A 99 7.16 4.00 -2.70
C SER A 99 6.37 3.83 -3.99
N LEU A 100 5.08 3.62 -3.87
CA LEU A 100 4.17 3.39 -4.99
C LEU A 100 2.94 4.30 -4.84
N PRO A 101 2.27 4.67 -5.94
CA PRO A 101 0.99 5.38 -5.85
C PRO A 101 -0.07 4.63 -5.03
N THR A 102 -0.05 3.29 -5.10
CA THR A 102 -0.93 2.41 -4.33
C THR A 102 -0.62 2.37 -2.84
N VAL A 103 0.63 2.61 -2.47
CA VAL A 103 1.11 2.72 -1.08
C VAL A 103 2.17 3.82 -1.02
N PRO A 104 1.76 5.09 -0.87
CA PRO A 104 2.69 6.22 -0.82
C PRO A 104 3.71 6.13 0.30
N ALA A 105 4.74 6.96 0.20
CA ALA A 105 5.77 7.04 1.26
C ALA A 105 5.12 7.34 2.62
N ARG A 106 5.53 6.58 3.65
CA ARG A 106 5.02 6.67 5.04
C ARG A 106 3.55 6.30 5.22
N ALA A 107 2.85 5.86 4.17
CA ALA A 107 1.46 5.44 4.29
C ALA A 107 1.33 4.19 5.19
N ARG A 108 0.34 4.21 6.08
CA ARG A 108 -0.03 3.10 6.97
C ARG A 108 -1.17 2.26 6.40
N VAL A 109 -1.77 2.73 5.33
CA VAL A 109 -2.89 2.09 4.63
C VAL A 109 -2.68 2.23 3.13
N THR A 110 -3.21 1.30 2.36
CA THR A 110 -3.23 1.40 0.90
C THR A 110 -4.16 2.53 0.44
N THR A 111 -3.89 3.09 -0.72
CA THR A 111 -4.76 4.12 -1.31
C THR A 111 -6.17 3.60 -1.50
N ARG A 112 -6.34 2.32 -1.92
CA ARG A 112 -7.68 1.76 -2.12
C ARG A 112 -8.46 1.58 -0.81
N LEU A 113 -7.81 1.17 0.30
CA LEU A 113 -8.47 1.11 1.61
C LEU A 113 -8.92 2.51 2.08
N ARG A 114 -8.06 3.51 1.89
CA ARG A 114 -8.39 4.89 2.20
C ARG A 114 -9.60 5.39 1.39
N THR A 115 -9.61 5.12 0.10
CA THR A 115 -10.71 5.48 -0.80
C THR A 115 -12.01 4.77 -0.42
N GLU A 116 -11.95 3.46 -0.15
CA GLU A 116 -13.11 2.66 0.26
C GLU A 116 -13.67 3.12 1.61
N CYS A 117 -12.82 3.43 2.57
CA CYS A 117 -13.22 3.97 3.86
C CYS A 117 -13.96 5.31 3.70
N GLY A 118 -13.41 6.25 2.94
CA GLY A 118 -14.04 7.54 2.68
C GLY A 118 -15.40 7.41 1.97
N ALA A 119 -15.49 6.53 0.99
CA ALA A 119 -16.75 6.25 0.29
C ALA A 119 -17.78 5.58 1.20
N GLY A 120 -17.36 4.62 2.02
CA GLY A 120 -18.22 3.93 2.98
C GLY A 120 -18.81 4.90 4.01
N ILE A 121 -17.99 5.78 4.56
CA ILE A 121 -18.46 6.80 5.51
C ILE A 121 -19.48 7.74 4.85
N ALA A 122 -19.24 8.15 3.62
CA ALA A 122 -20.14 9.04 2.88
C ALA A 122 -21.49 8.42 2.55
N THR A 123 -21.59 7.08 2.44
CA THR A 123 -22.78 6.41 1.88
C THR A 123 -23.44 5.39 2.80
N ARG A 124 -22.70 4.78 3.72
CA ARG A 124 -23.20 3.63 4.51
C ARG A 124 -23.18 3.83 6.02
N PHE A 125 -22.31 4.70 6.52
CA PHE A 125 -22.14 4.88 7.95
C PHE A 125 -22.75 6.20 8.44
N SER A 126 -23.29 6.20 9.65
CA SER A 126 -23.90 7.37 10.26
C SER A 126 -22.89 8.42 10.72
N CYS A 127 -21.63 8.02 10.94
CA CYS A 127 -20.56 8.91 11.38
C CYS A 127 -19.18 8.32 11.06
N VAL A 128 -18.17 9.18 11.13
CA VAL A 128 -16.75 8.80 10.90
C VAL A 128 -16.29 7.70 11.87
N LYS A 129 -16.73 7.75 13.13
CA LYS A 129 -16.36 6.74 14.14
C LYS A 129 -16.83 5.34 13.73
N ALA A 130 -18.07 5.20 13.30
CA ALA A 130 -18.62 3.90 12.86
C ALA A 130 -17.87 3.35 11.64
N GLY A 131 -17.52 4.23 10.68
CA GLY A 131 -16.70 3.83 9.53
C GLY A 131 -15.28 3.44 9.93
N ALA A 132 -14.66 4.19 10.83
CA ALA A 132 -13.32 3.88 11.34
C ALA A 132 -13.28 2.49 12.02
N GLU A 133 -14.26 2.19 12.87
CA GLU A 133 -14.38 0.90 13.53
C GLU A 133 -14.59 -0.24 12.53
N HIS A 134 -15.44 -0.05 11.53
CA HIS A 134 -15.70 -1.06 10.50
C HIS A 134 -14.44 -1.43 9.70
N TYR A 135 -13.66 -0.43 9.30
CA TYR A 135 -12.42 -0.66 8.53
C TYR A 135 -11.20 -0.92 9.44
N GLY A 136 -11.36 -0.89 10.75
CA GLY A 136 -10.27 -1.05 11.71
C GLY A 136 -9.21 0.04 11.62
N LEU A 137 -9.60 1.26 11.27
CA LEU A 137 -8.70 2.43 11.12
C LEU A 137 -8.82 3.36 12.31
N SER A 138 -7.76 4.15 12.53
CA SER A 138 -7.84 5.24 13.51
C SER A 138 -8.77 6.35 13.00
N TRP A 139 -9.42 7.05 13.92
CA TRP A 139 -10.32 8.15 13.58
C TRP A 139 -9.67 9.21 12.68
N PRO A 140 -8.42 9.68 12.93
CA PRO A 140 -7.78 10.65 12.04
C PRO A 140 -7.63 10.18 10.60
N ILE A 141 -7.29 8.90 10.39
CA ILE A 141 -7.16 8.33 9.03
C ILE A 141 -8.53 8.28 8.36
N ALA A 142 -9.54 7.79 9.05
CA ALA A 142 -10.90 7.67 8.54
C ALA A 142 -11.51 9.05 8.23
N HIS A 143 -11.32 10.03 9.13
CA HIS A 143 -11.78 11.40 8.93
C HIS A 143 -11.11 12.05 7.72
N ALA A 144 -9.79 11.93 7.58
CA ALA A 144 -9.08 12.47 6.42
C ALA A 144 -9.56 11.82 5.11
N ALA A 145 -9.79 10.51 5.11
CA ALA A 145 -10.34 9.80 3.94
C ALA A 145 -11.75 10.30 3.55
N PHE A 146 -12.60 10.56 4.54
CA PHE A 146 -13.92 11.13 4.31
C PHE A 146 -13.85 12.54 3.73
N VAL A 147 -13.01 13.40 4.30
CA VAL A 147 -12.82 14.79 3.82
C VAL A 147 -12.32 14.81 2.37
N GLU A 148 -11.33 13.99 2.03
CA GLU A 148 -10.84 13.86 0.66
C GLU A 148 -11.94 13.45 -0.32
N ARG A 149 -12.80 12.50 0.09
CA ARG A 149 -13.93 12.05 -0.73
C ARG A 149 -14.94 13.17 -0.98
N THR A 150 -15.27 13.96 0.05
CA THR A 150 -16.23 15.07 -0.08
C THR A 150 -15.70 16.20 -0.97
N TRP A 151 -14.42 16.56 -0.82
CA TRP A 151 -13.77 17.55 -1.69
C TRP A 151 -13.75 17.12 -3.16
N PHE A 152 -13.51 15.85 -3.43
CA PHE A 152 -13.48 15.32 -4.79
C PHE A 152 -14.88 15.38 -5.45
N THR A 153 -15.93 15.16 -4.66
CA THR A 153 -17.32 15.27 -5.15
C THR A 153 -17.71 16.71 -5.45
N LEU A 154 -17.32 17.65 -4.60
CA LEU A 154 -17.66 19.06 -4.75
C LEU A 154 -16.97 19.75 -5.95
N ARG A 155 -15.81 19.25 -6.39
CA ARG A 155 -15.10 19.80 -7.57
C ARG A 155 -15.65 19.32 -8.91
N ARG A 156 -16.62 18.44 -8.92
CA ARG A 156 -17.27 17.92 -10.14
C ARG A 156 -18.54 18.69 -10.54
N PHE A 157 -18.92 19.66 -9.76
CA PHE A 157 -20.00 20.62 -10.03
C PHE A 157 -19.42 22.01 -10.17
#